data_1360299429b08c02e61ac3d2eb3b57cb
#
_entry.id   1360299429b08c02e61ac3d2eb3b57cb
#
_cell.length_a   1.000
_cell.length_b   1.000
_cell.length_c   1.000
_cell.angle_alpha   90.00
_cell.angle_beta   90.00
_cell.angle_gamma   90.00
#
_symmetry.space_group_name_H-M   'P 1'
#
loop_
_entity.id
_entity.type
_entity.pdbx_description
1 polymer ?
#
loop_
_entity_poly.entity_id
_entity_poly.type
_entity_poly.pdbx_seq_one_letter_code
_entity_poly.pdbx_strand_id
1 'polypeptide(L)'
;HGNAWNPMSLPYQLYKDGNTDKAIELLDDLALNILYEEKSSGDPFWEKTAADYFTGLALGLFEDATPEQVNLNSLNLMCSLGEERFGGPNNNYIKEYFNAKDPAKAAYINASGTVFTADETKQGIIATFKQKMKLFSERANLSEMLSYNLPFCFYLNLLFY
;
A
#
# COMPACT_ATOMS: atom_id res chain seq x y z
N HIS A 1 0.92 26.39 -8.55
CA HIS A 1 0.37 25.68 -7.45
C HIS A 1 1.43 25.06 -6.59
N GLY A 2 1.34 25.32 -5.33
CA GLY A 2 2.27 24.85 -4.38
C GLY A 2 2.39 23.34 -4.34
N ASN A 3 3.41 22.88 -3.72
CA ASN A 3 3.70 21.47 -3.54
C ASN A 3 2.63 20.86 -2.64
N ALA A 4 1.72 20.10 -3.22
CA ALA A 4 0.85 19.25 -2.44
C ALA A 4 1.73 18.35 -1.57
N TRP A 5 1.47 18.35 -0.28
CA TRP A 5 2.24 17.51 0.63
C TRP A 5 1.96 16.04 0.35
N ASN A 6 3.01 15.29 0.06
CA ASN A 6 2.94 13.84 -0.13
C ASN A 6 3.72 13.15 1.00
N PRO A 7 3.02 12.45 1.90
CA PRO A 7 3.68 11.83 3.05
C PRO A 7 4.66 10.72 2.68
N MET A 8 4.59 10.21 1.46
CA MET A 8 5.50 9.18 0.97
C MET A 8 6.80 9.74 0.37
N SER A 9 6.90 11.07 0.22
CA SER A 9 8.05 11.68 -0.46
C SER A 9 9.37 11.41 0.25
N LEU A 10 9.44 11.62 1.57
CA LEU A 10 10.68 11.41 2.31
C LEU A 10 11.08 9.93 2.36
N PRO A 11 10.18 8.99 2.72
CA PRO A 11 10.51 7.58 2.64
C PRO A 11 11.00 7.15 1.25
N TYR A 12 10.35 7.63 0.19
CA TYR A 12 10.76 7.32 -1.18
C TYR A 12 12.16 7.85 -1.50
N GLN A 13 12.45 9.09 -1.13
CA GLN A 13 13.77 9.68 -1.36
C GLN A 13 14.86 8.88 -0.65
N LEU A 14 14.64 8.51 0.60
CA LEU A 14 15.56 7.67 1.36
C LEU A 14 15.79 6.32 0.70
N TYR A 15 14.72 5.70 0.22
CA TYR A 15 14.80 4.45 -0.52
C TYR A 15 15.66 4.59 -1.78
N LYS A 16 15.43 5.64 -2.57
CA LYS A 16 16.20 5.92 -3.79
C LYS A 16 17.67 6.21 -3.50
N ASP A 17 17.97 6.82 -2.37
CA ASP A 17 19.34 7.12 -1.94
C ASP A 17 20.06 5.90 -1.35
N GLY A 18 19.41 4.74 -1.31
CA GLY A 18 19.99 3.50 -0.80
C GLY A 18 19.82 3.30 0.72
N ASN A 19 19.15 4.23 1.42
CA ASN A 19 18.89 4.13 2.84
C ASN A 19 17.58 3.39 3.09
N THR A 20 17.56 2.12 2.71
CA THR A 20 16.35 1.28 2.70
C THR A 20 15.79 1.06 4.09
N ASP A 21 16.65 0.81 5.08
CA ASP A 21 16.20 0.54 6.45
C ASP A 21 15.44 1.75 7.03
N LYS A 22 15.98 2.96 6.83
CA LYS A 22 15.33 4.18 7.29
C LYS A 22 14.04 4.45 6.52
N ALA A 23 14.02 4.17 5.22
CA ALA A 23 12.82 4.30 4.41
C ALA A 23 11.70 3.40 4.94
N ILE A 24 12.00 2.14 5.27
CA ILE A 24 11.04 1.18 5.83
C ILE A 24 10.57 1.64 7.20
N GLU A 25 11.48 2.09 8.07
CA GLU A 25 11.10 2.64 9.38
C GLU A 25 10.09 3.77 9.27
N LEU A 26 10.34 4.72 8.36
CA LEU A 26 9.41 5.85 8.15
C LEU A 26 8.09 5.40 7.53
N LEU A 27 8.11 4.41 6.64
CA LEU A 27 6.87 3.83 6.10
C LEU A 27 6.05 3.14 7.19
N ASP A 28 6.70 2.38 8.05
CA ASP A 28 6.01 1.70 9.16
C ASP A 28 5.39 2.72 10.12
N ASP A 29 6.11 3.79 10.44
CA ASP A 29 5.60 4.87 11.28
C ASP A 29 4.39 5.55 10.62
N LEU A 30 4.47 5.84 9.33
CA LEU A 30 3.37 6.42 8.57
C LEU A 30 2.16 5.47 8.53
N ALA A 31 2.40 4.20 8.26
CA ALA A 31 1.35 3.18 8.21
C ALA A 31 0.62 3.09 9.55
N LEU A 32 1.34 3.03 10.65
CA LEU A 32 0.74 2.97 11.99
C LEU A 32 -0.02 4.26 12.30
N ASN A 33 0.52 5.41 11.92
CA ASN A 33 -0.16 6.68 12.13
C ASN A 33 -1.51 6.77 11.39
N ILE A 34 -1.58 6.22 10.19
CA ILE A 34 -2.81 6.23 9.39
C ILE A 34 -3.78 5.13 9.83
N LEU A 35 -3.29 3.94 10.11
CA LEU A 35 -4.08 2.71 10.16
C LEU A 35 -4.31 2.17 11.57
N TYR A 36 -3.49 2.56 12.54
CA TYR A 36 -3.58 2.03 13.89
C TYR A 36 -4.10 3.09 14.88
N GLU A 37 -5.03 2.69 15.74
CA GLU A 37 -5.60 3.54 16.77
C GLU A 37 -5.56 2.80 18.11
N GLU A 38 -4.71 3.26 19.02
CA GLU A 38 -4.51 2.62 20.33
C GLU A 38 -5.79 2.50 21.16
N LYS A 39 -6.72 3.43 20.97
CA LYS A 39 -7.98 3.49 21.72
C LYS A 39 -9.10 2.69 21.07
N SER A 40 -8.82 2.02 19.98
CA SER A 40 -9.78 1.16 19.33
C SER A 40 -10.17 0.00 20.26
N SER A 41 -11.45 -0.29 20.37
CA SER A 41 -11.98 -1.38 21.20
C SER A 41 -11.88 -2.74 20.51
N GLY A 42 -11.39 -2.79 19.28
CA GLY A 42 -11.28 -4.01 18.49
C GLY A 42 -9.97 -4.75 18.66
N ASP A 43 -9.89 -5.90 18.02
CA ASP A 43 -8.65 -6.67 17.94
C ASP A 43 -7.62 -5.89 17.12
N PRO A 44 -6.44 -5.59 17.67
CA PRO A 44 -5.39 -4.87 16.96
C PRO A 44 -4.84 -5.59 15.74
N PHE A 45 -5.11 -6.87 15.58
CA PHE A 45 -4.71 -7.67 14.42
C PHE A 45 -5.09 -6.99 13.10
N TRP A 46 -6.35 -6.51 13.00
CA TRP A 46 -6.87 -5.95 11.75
C TRP A 46 -6.13 -4.70 11.32
N GLU A 47 -5.93 -3.76 12.26
CA GLU A 47 -5.25 -2.50 11.98
C GLU A 47 -3.74 -2.70 11.75
N LYS A 48 -3.11 -3.56 12.55
CA LYS A 48 -1.67 -3.84 12.39
C LYS A 48 -1.37 -4.59 11.11
N THR A 49 -2.21 -5.55 10.73
CA THR A 49 -2.05 -6.27 9.47
C THR A 49 -2.30 -5.35 8.27
N ALA A 50 -3.28 -4.46 8.37
CA ALA A 50 -3.52 -3.43 7.35
C ALA A 50 -2.33 -2.48 7.23
N ALA A 51 -1.68 -2.13 8.35
CA ALA A 51 -0.47 -1.30 8.34
C ALA A 51 0.70 -2.01 7.64
N ASP A 52 0.90 -3.30 7.89
CA ASP A 52 1.89 -4.10 7.18
C ASP A 52 1.60 -4.13 5.67
N TYR A 53 0.34 -4.29 5.32
CA TYR A 53 -0.08 -4.26 3.92
C TYR A 53 0.23 -2.91 3.25
N PHE A 54 -0.02 -1.82 3.96
CA PHE A 54 0.35 -0.47 3.51
C PHE A 54 1.85 -0.40 3.17
N THR A 55 2.71 -0.84 4.09
CA THR A 55 4.16 -0.83 3.88
C THR A 55 4.56 -1.70 2.69
N GLY A 56 3.98 -2.88 2.55
CA GLY A 56 4.26 -3.78 1.42
C GLY A 56 3.87 -3.19 0.07
N LEU A 57 2.67 -2.59 -0.01
CA LEU A 57 2.21 -1.90 -1.23
C LEU A 57 3.09 -0.69 -1.57
N ALA A 58 3.44 0.11 -0.55
CA ALA A 58 4.29 1.28 -0.74
C ALA A 58 5.68 0.89 -1.27
N LEU A 59 6.28 -0.16 -0.73
CA LEU A 59 7.56 -0.68 -1.22
C LEU A 59 7.47 -1.19 -2.66
N GLY A 60 6.36 -1.81 -3.02
CA GLY A 60 6.09 -2.18 -4.41
C GLY A 60 6.06 -0.96 -5.33
N LEU A 61 5.40 0.10 -4.93
CA LEU A 61 5.41 1.36 -5.68
C LEU A 61 6.82 1.95 -5.79
N PHE A 62 7.60 1.90 -4.70
CA PHE A 62 8.98 2.41 -4.72
C PHE A 62 9.85 1.67 -5.74
N GLU A 63 9.65 0.37 -5.87
CA GLU A 63 10.42 -0.46 -6.80
C GLU A 63 9.99 -0.28 -8.26
N ASP A 64 8.68 -0.17 -8.53
CA ASP A 64 8.12 -0.36 -9.87
C ASP A 64 7.44 0.87 -10.45
N ALA A 65 7.12 1.88 -9.65
CA ALA A 65 6.40 3.07 -10.10
C ALA A 65 7.35 4.21 -10.48
N THR A 66 6.85 5.15 -11.28
CA THR A 66 7.56 6.41 -11.50
C THR A 66 7.42 7.33 -10.28
N PRO A 67 8.32 8.32 -10.12
CA PRO A 67 8.23 9.21 -8.95
C PRO A 67 6.87 9.91 -8.79
N GLU A 68 6.23 10.28 -9.88
CA GLU A 68 4.92 10.96 -9.87
C GLU A 68 3.79 10.03 -9.39
N GLN A 69 4.00 8.73 -9.50
CA GLN A 69 3.01 7.72 -9.12
C GLN A 69 3.18 7.25 -7.67
N VAL A 70 4.21 7.71 -6.98
CA VAL A 70 4.45 7.34 -5.57
C VAL A 70 3.66 8.29 -4.68
N ASN A 71 2.40 7.93 -4.42
CA ASN A 71 1.47 8.71 -3.61
C ASN A 71 0.36 7.82 -3.03
N LEU A 72 -0.44 8.37 -2.12
CA LEU A 72 -1.51 7.63 -1.45
C LEU A 72 -2.63 7.20 -2.41
N ASN A 73 -2.89 7.98 -3.44
CA ASN A 73 -3.91 7.61 -4.43
C ASN A 73 -3.51 6.34 -5.19
N SER A 74 -2.27 6.26 -5.63
CA SER A 74 -1.72 5.06 -6.28
C SER A 74 -1.81 3.83 -5.39
N LEU A 75 -1.52 4.01 -4.10
CA LEU A 75 -1.58 2.93 -3.12
C LEU A 75 -3.02 2.44 -2.93
N ASN A 76 -3.99 3.35 -2.85
CA ASN A 76 -5.41 3.01 -2.79
C ASN A 76 -5.87 2.25 -4.05
N LEU A 77 -5.46 2.71 -5.23
CA LEU A 77 -5.77 2.05 -6.48
C LEU A 77 -5.15 0.65 -6.56
N MET A 78 -3.91 0.51 -6.14
CA MET A 78 -3.23 -0.78 -6.10
C MET A 78 -3.97 -1.77 -5.19
N CYS A 79 -4.44 -1.30 -4.03
CA CYS A 79 -5.26 -2.12 -3.13
C CYS A 79 -6.57 -2.56 -3.78
N SER A 80 -7.28 -1.64 -4.41
CA SER A 80 -8.62 -1.92 -4.98
C SER A 80 -8.55 -2.76 -6.25
N LEU A 81 -7.74 -2.36 -7.21
CA LEU A 81 -7.63 -3.06 -8.50
C LEU A 81 -6.92 -4.40 -8.36
N GLY A 82 -6.04 -4.53 -7.37
CA GLY A 82 -5.32 -5.78 -7.10
C GLY A 82 -6.23 -6.95 -6.74
N GLU A 83 -7.44 -6.67 -6.23
CA GLU A 83 -8.41 -7.70 -5.87
C GLU A 83 -9.22 -8.19 -7.08
N GLU A 84 -9.11 -7.58 -8.24
CA GLU A 84 -9.78 -8.04 -9.44
C GLU A 84 -9.18 -9.36 -9.93
N ARG A 85 -10.05 -10.23 -10.44
CA ARG A 85 -9.65 -11.57 -10.90
C ARG A 85 -8.66 -11.50 -12.06
N PHE A 86 -7.70 -12.39 -12.01
CA PHE A 86 -6.72 -12.55 -13.08
C PHE A 86 -6.31 -14.02 -13.20
N GLY A 87 -6.41 -14.56 -14.40
CA GLY A 87 -5.81 -15.86 -14.76
C GLY A 87 -6.52 -17.10 -14.22
N GLY A 88 -7.51 -16.97 -13.36
CA GLY A 88 -8.24 -18.12 -12.80
C GLY A 88 -9.15 -17.75 -11.65
N PRO A 89 -10.02 -18.69 -11.19
CA PRO A 89 -11.06 -18.38 -10.21
C PRO A 89 -10.51 -18.02 -8.82
N ASN A 90 -9.31 -18.49 -8.47
CA ASN A 90 -8.70 -18.28 -7.16
C ASN A 90 -7.49 -17.37 -7.23
N ASN A 91 -7.35 -16.60 -8.31
CA ASN A 91 -6.22 -15.73 -8.53
C ASN A 91 -6.68 -14.29 -8.80
N ASN A 92 -5.81 -13.33 -8.49
CA ASN A 92 -6.06 -11.91 -8.73
C ASN A 92 -4.74 -11.20 -9.07
N TYR A 93 -4.84 -9.94 -9.47
CA TYR A 93 -3.67 -9.16 -9.87
C TYR A 93 -2.64 -9.02 -8.75
N ILE A 94 -3.08 -8.80 -7.52
CA ILE A 94 -2.14 -8.56 -6.41
C ILE A 94 -1.37 -9.84 -6.04
N LYS A 95 -2.00 -11.01 -6.14
CA LYS A 95 -1.32 -12.29 -5.93
C LYS A 95 -0.23 -12.50 -6.99
N GLU A 96 -0.56 -12.25 -8.27
CA GLU A 96 0.41 -12.34 -9.36
C GLU A 96 1.58 -11.39 -9.12
N TYR A 97 1.28 -10.16 -8.76
CA TYR A 97 2.32 -9.15 -8.50
C TYR A 97 3.30 -9.60 -7.43
N PHE A 98 2.79 -10.01 -6.26
CA PHE A 98 3.67 -10.40 -5.14
C PHE A 98 4.31 -11.77 -5.35
N ASN A 99 3.66 -12.69 -6.07
CA ASN A 99 4.30 -13.97 -6.43
C ASN A 99 5.55 -13.78 -7.30
N ALA A 100 5.63 -12.69 -8.04
CA ALA A 100 6.81 -12.36 -8.84
C ALA A 100 7.92 -11.67 -8.03
N LYS A 101 7.66 -11.30 -6.77
CA LYS A 101 8.62 -10.66 -5.89
C LYS A 101 9.45 -11.68 -5.12
N ASP A 102 10.64 -11.26 -4.71
CA ASP A 102 11.52 -12.07 -3.86
C ASP A 102 10.89 -12.20 -2.46
N PRO A 103 10.60 -13.45 -2.00
CA PRO A 103 10.00 -13.66 -0.68
C PRO A 103 10.86 -13.21 0.50
N ALA A 104 12.16 -13.00 0.29
CA ALA A 104 13.07 -12.51 1.32
C ALA A 104 13.06 -10.98 1.46
N LYS A 105 12.40 -10.27 0.55
CA LYS A 105 12.36 -8.80 0.55
C LYS A 105 11.21 -8.25 1.38
N ALA A 106 11.42 -7.05 1.91
CA ALA A 106 10.45 -6.39 2.79
C ALA A 106 9.08 -6.18 2.13
N ALA A 107 9.02 -5.89 0.83
CA ALA A 107 7.75 -5.73 0.12
C ALA A 107 6.89 -6.98 0.23
N TYR A 108 7.46 -8.14 -0.08
CA TYR A 108 6.75 -9.43 0.03
C TYR A 108 6.38 -9.74 1.48
N ILE A 109 7.35 -9.65 2.39
CA ILE A 109 7.15 -10.00 3.80
C ILE A 109 5.98 -9.20 4.39
N ASN A 110 5.95 -7.89 4.15
CA ASN A 110 4.91 -7.03 4.69
C ASN A 110 3.53 -7.27 4.06
N ALA A 111 3.46 -7.56 2.76
CA ALA A 111 2.20 -7.76 2.06
C ALA A 111 1.63 -9.18 2.21
N SER A 112 2.47 -10.17 2.44
CA SER A 112 2.09 -11.60 2.38
C SER A 112 0.99 -11.99 3.34
N GLY A 113 0.97 -11.41 4.54
CA GLY A 113 -0.06 -11.68 5.55
C GLY A 113 -1.47 -11.28 5.13
N THR A 114 -1.60 -10.39 4.16
CA THR A 114 -2.89 -10.00 3.56
C THR A 114 -3.10 -10.70 2.22
N VAL A 115 -2.10 -10.68 1.35
CA VAL A 115 -2.26 -11.17 -0.03
C VAL A 115 -2.57 -12.67 -0.09
N PHE A 116 -1.94 -13.46 0.77
CA PHE A 116 -2.01 -14.92 0.71
C PHE A 116 -2.84 -15.56 1.82
N THR A 117 -3.51 -14.76 2.63
CA THR A 117 -4.39 -15.29 3.67
C THR A 117 -5.75 -15.74 3.09
N ALA A 118 -6.54 -16.44 3.91
CA ALA A 118 -7.90 -16.87 3.53
C ALA A 118 -8.76 -15.66 3.15
N ASP A 119 -9.65 -15.84 2.15
CA ASP A 119 -10.44 -14.75 1.58
C ASP A 119 -11.26 -13.99 2.63
N GLU A 120 -11.87 -14.68 3.57
CA GLU A 120 -12.67 -14.05 4.62
C GLU A 120 -11.82 -13.10 5.48
N THR A 121 -10.64 -13.56 5.93
CA THR A 121 -9.70 -12.74 6.69
C THR A 121 -9.18 -11.58 5.85
N LYS A 122 -8.83 -11.83 4.60
CA LYS A 122 -8.36 -10.81 3.66
C LYS A 122 -9.39 -9.69 3.50
N GLN A 123 -10.66 -10.02 3.32
CA GLN A 123 -11.71 -9.01 3.16
C GLN A 123 -11.83 -8.11 4.39
N GLY A 124 -11.67 -8.67 5.60
CA GLY A 124 -11.65 -7.88 6.84
C GLY A 124 -10.47 -6.92 6.92
N ILE A 125 -9.27 -7.38 6.53
CA ILE A 125 -8.07 -6.54 6.50
C ILE A 125 -8.23 -5.40 5.48
N ILE A 126 -8.70 -5.71 4.29
CA ILE A 126 -8.90 -4.72 3.22
C ILE A 126 -9.98 -3.70 3.60
N ALA A 127 -11.07 -4.15 4.23
CA ALA A 127 -12.10 -3.24 4.73
C ALA A 127 -11.54 -2.25 5.75
N THR A 128 -10.73 -2.73 6.69
CA THR A 128 -10.04 -1.89 7.67
C THR A 128 -9.09 -0.90 6.98
N PHE A 129 -8.30 -1.37 6.04
CA PHE A 129 -7.39 -0.54 5.26
C PHE A 129 -8.15 0.60 4.56
N LYS A 130 -9.20 0.28 3.82
CA LYS A 130 -9.99 1.28 3.07
C LYS A 130 -10.65 2.29 3.99
N GLN A 131 -11.23 1.84 5.10
CA GLN A 131 -11.88 2.73 6.08
C GLN A 131 -10.88 3.71 6.68
N LYS A 132 -9.73 3.24 7.15
CA LYS A 132 -8.72 4.09 7.77
C LYS A 132 -8.08 5.06 6.78
N MET A 133 -7.84 4.61 5.56
CA MET A 133 -7.34 5.49 4.49
C MET A 133 -8.33 6.60 4.17
N LYS A 134 -9.61 6.28 4.11
CA LYS A 134 -10.68 7.28 3.89
C LYS A 134 -10.72 8.30 5.02
N LEU A 135 -10.69 7.85 6.27
CA LEU A 135 -10.70 8.74 7.44
C LEU A 135 -9.47 9.66 7.46
N PHE A 136 -8.32 9.14 7.11
CA PHE A 136 -7.10 9.95 7.01
C PHE A 136 -7.24 11.02 5.92
N SER A 137 -7.75 10.66 4.75
CA SER A 137 -7.98 11.60 3.64
C SER A 137 -8.94 12.73 4.03
N GLU A 138 -10.04 12.39 4.70
CA GLU A 138 -11.04 13.37 5.14
C GLU A 138 -10.45 14.31 6.20
N ARG A 139 -9.69 13.76 7.15
CA ARG A 139 -9.13 14.49 8.29
C ARG A 139 -8.04 15.49 7.88
N ALA A 140 -7.23 15.10 6.91
CA ALA A 140 -6.06 15.87 6.48
C ALA A 140 -6.30 16.68 5.21
N ASN A 141 -7.53 16.72 4.66
CA ASN A 141 -7.84 17.38 3.38
C ASN A 141 -6.90 16.93 2.25
N LEU A 142 -6.78 15.62 2.08
CA LEU A 142 -5.80 15.02 1.19
C LEU A 142 -6.18 15.05 -0.29
N SER A 143 -7.30 15.70 -0.68
CA SER A 143 -7.74 15.74 -2.07
C SER A 143 -6.65 16.24 -3.02
N GLU A 144 -5.86 17.22 -2.60
CA GLU A 144 -4.72 17.73 -3.39
C GLU A 144 -3.56 16.75 -3.43
N MET A 145 -3.33 16.02 -2.34
CA MET A 145 -2.27 15.01 -2.25
C MET A 145 -2.58 13.78 -3.11
N LEU A 146 -3.86 13.53 -3.35
CA LEU A 146 -4.34 12.41 -4.15
C LEU A 146 -4.62 12.84 -5.60
N SER A 147 -3.94 13.87 -6.10
CA SER A 147 -4.19 14.46 -7.41
C SER A 147 -3.71 13.61 -8.59
N TYR A 148 -2.81 12.69 -8.37
CA TYR A 148 -2.28 11.84 -9.42
C TYR A 148 -3.06 10.54 -9.50
N ASN A 149 -3.79 10.36 -10.59
CA ASN A 149 -4.49 9.10 -10.86
C ASN A 149 -3.55 8.12 -11.54
N LEU A 150 -3.56 6.89 -11.04
CA LEU A 150 -2.79 5.81 -11.63
C LEU A 150 -3.55 5.29 -12.85
N PRO A 151 -2.99 5.36 -14.08
CA PRO A 151 -3.65 4.79 -15.24
C PRO A 151 -3.78 3.27 -15.11
N PHE A 152 -4.86 2.71 -15.64
CA PHE A 152 -5.06 1.26 -15.64
C PHE A 152 -3.90 0.51 -16.31
N CYS A 153 -3.36 1.05 -17.39
CA CYS A 153 -2.20 0.47 -18.07
C CYS A 153 -0.95 0.42 -17.18
N PHE A 154 -0.73 1.43 -16.34
CA PHE A 154 0.36 1.40 -15.35
C PHE A 154 0.16 0.26 -14.35
N TYR A 155 -1.06 0.08 -13.90
CA TYR A 155 -1.36 -0.99 -12.95
C TYR A 155 -1.03 -2.37 -13.54
N LEU A 156 -1.38 -2.59 -14.80
CA LEU A 156 -1.00 -3.80 -15.51
C LEU A 156 0.53 -3.93 -15.62
N ASN A 157 1.23 -2.85 -15.93
CA ASN A 157 2.69 -2.86 -16.00
C ASN A 157 3.31 -3.19 -14.65
N LEU A 158 2.77 -2.65 -13.55
CA LEU A 158 3.21 -2.97 -12.20
C LEU A 158 3.14 -4.46 -11.90
N LEU A 159 2.14 -5.15 -12.45
CA LEU A 159 1.92 -6.57 -12.24
C LEU A 159 2.74 -7.47 -13.16
N PHE A 160 3.06 -7.04 -14.37
CA PHE A 160 3.62 -7.90 -15.42
C PHE A 160 5.02 -7.50 -15.90
N TYR A 161 5.51 -6.37 -15.52
CA TYR A 161 6.82 -5.87 -15.87
C TYR A 161 7.57 -5.47 -14.60
#